data_168571143a412ae8c1fc6352b7ccf206
#
_entry.id   168571143a412ae8c1fc6352b7ccf206
#
_cell.length_a   1.000
_cell.length_b   1.000
_cell.length_c   1.000
_cell.angle_alpha   90.00
_cell.angle_beta   90.00
_cell.angle_gamma   90.00
#
_symmetry.space_group_name_H-M   'P 1'
#
loop_
_entity.id
_entity.type
_entity.pdbx_description
1 polymer ?
#
loop_
_entity_poly.entity_id
_entity_poly.type
_entity_poly.pdbx_seq_one_letter_code
_entity_poly.pdbx_strand_id
1 'polypeptide(L)'
;TPTVYTLRDYNSAVLRSEVSLTNADGDSWVQSTMIDTQSKKAFGGDCYTDYTMIAPAKVNVSLGGTIGSSWALGAEYEYVDYGAVMLYDEYGNENVGMNEHTDDYFSGQHTLRMGLEKTFGSFYTRLGYNYQTGGYEQDAWKLIPINSVQTNTAFTNVKSTQNFTCGFGFRGDVFYADAALLYSTQKADFYPFDHPELPATTLSRNLIKGMMTVGMRF
;
A
#
# COMPACT_ATOMS: atom_id res chain seq x y z
N THR A 1 -11.28 4.38 -14.33
CA THR A 1 -12.56 3.68 -14.11
C THR A 1 -12.43 2.86 -12.83
N PRO A 2 -13.36 2.97 -11.87
CA PRO A 2 -13.35 2.14 -10.67
C PRO A 2 -13.45 0.66 -11.05
N THR A 3 -12.73 -0.18 -10.31
CA THR A 3 -12.81 -1.64 -10.48
C THR A 3 -13.71 -2.21 -9.39
N VAL A 4 -14.64 -3.06 -9.77
CA VAL A 4 -15.57 -3.74 -8.86
C VAL A 4 -15.02 -5.15 -8.60
N TYR A 5 -14.85 -5.50 -7.33
CA TYR A 5 -14.48 -6.83 -6.88
C TYR A 5 -15.62 -7.42 -6.07
N THR A 6 -16.04 -8.64 -6.39
CA THR A 6 -16.95 -9.43 -5.55
C THR A 6 -16.14 -10.57 -4.93
N LEU A 7 -16.05 -10.57 -3.60
CA LEU A 7 -15.36 -11.58 -2.83
C LEU A 7 -16.41 -12.49 -2.18
N ARG A 8 -16.26 -13.80 -2.40
CA ARG A 8 -17.18 -14.83 -1.89
C ARG A 8 -16.45 -15.71 -0.89
N ASP A 9 -17.22 -16.26 0.04
CA ASP A 9 -16.73 -17.19 1.07
C ASP A 9 -15.57 -16.61 1.87
N TYR A 10 -15.58 -15.28 2.11
CA TYR A 10 -14.55 -14.66 2.97
C TYR A 10 -14.72 -15.18 4.38
N ASN A 11 -13.71 -15.90 4.88
CA ASN A 11 -13.68 -16.47 6.22
C ASN A 11 -12.81 -15.59 7.13
N SER A 12 -13.39 -14.99 8.15
CA SER A 12 -12.66 -14.33 9.22
C SER A 12 -12.31 -15.33 10.31
N ALA A 13 -11.04 -15.73 10.38
CA ALA A 13 -10.55 -16.49 11.53
C ALA A 13 -10.38 -15.53 12.72
N VAL A 14 -11.01 -15.87 13.84
CA VAL A 14 -10.95 -15.05 15.04
C VAL A 14 -10.23 -15.79 16.17
N LEU A 15 -9.20 -15.16 16.72
CA LEU A 15 -8.36 -15.73 17.79
C LEU A 15 -9.04 -15.61 19.16
N ARG A 16 -8.87 -16.63 19.98
CA ARG A 16 -9.17 -16.58 21.43
C ARG A 16 -7.96 -16.05 22.18
N SER A 17 -8.15 -14.99 22.96
CA SER A 17 -7.16 -14.52 23.93
C SER A 17 -7.74 -14.63 25.34
N GLU A 18 -6.94 -15.14 26.24
CA GLU A 18 -7.30 -15.26 27.67
C GLU A 18 -6.11 -14.72 28.47
N VAL A 19 -6.38 -13.71 29.28
CA VAL A 19 -5.39 -13.09 30.16
C VAL A 19 -5.88 -13.13 31.58
N SER A 20 -5.11 -13.72 32.49
CA SER A 20 -5.32 -13.65 33.94
C SER A 20 -4.66 -12.39 34.48
N LEU A 21 -5.44 -11.52 35.06
CA LEU A 21 -4.99 -10.28 35.67
C LEU A 21 -5.13 -10.36 37.20
N THR A 22 -4.15 -9.83 37.91
CA THR A 22 -4.18 -9.72 39.37
C THR A 22 -3.89 -8.28 39.75
N ASN A 23 -4.75 -7.65 40.54
CA ASN A 23 -4.53 -6.30 41.05
C ASN A 23 -3.52 -6.29 42.22
N ALA A 24 -3.17 -5.10 42.71
CA ALA A 24 -2.23 -4.93 43.81
C ALA A 24 -2.78 -5.48 45.14
N ASP A 25 -4.09 -5.64 45.27
CA ASP A 25 -4.76 -6.15 46.44
C ASP A 25 -4.88 -7.69 46.44
N GLY A 26 -4.42 -8.34 45.37
CA GLY A 26 -4.42 -9.78 45.20
C GLY A 26 -5.68 -10.37 44.59
N ASP A 27 -6.65 -9.55 44.19
CA ASP A 27 -7.82 -10.01 43.45
C ASP A 27 -7.45 -10.39 42.03
N SER A 28 -7.89 -11.56 41.62
CA SER A 28 -7.61 -12.10 40.30
C SER A 28 -8.88 -12.25 39.49
N TRP A 29 -8.82 -11.83 38.22
CA TRP A 29 -9.90 -12.08 37.26
C TRP A 29 -9.32 -12.52 35.91
N VAL A 30 -10.13 -13.25 35.18
CA VAL A 30 -9.77 -13.70 33.84
C VAL A 30 -10.51 -12.84 32.83
N GLN A 31 -9.75 -12.08 32.03
CA GLN A 31 -10.27 -11.40 30.86
C GLN A 31 -10.13 -12.36 29.66
N SER A 32 -11.24 -12.86 29.15
CA SER A 32 -11.24 -13.67 27.94
C SER A 32 -11.93 -12.93 26.80
N THR A 33 -11.26 -12.82 25.70
CA THR A 33 -11.89 -12.41 24.44
C THR A 33 -12.17 -13.66 23.64
N MET A 34 -13.45 -13.96 23.52
CA MET A 34 -13.86 -15.13 22.74
C MET A 34 -14.31 -14.73 21.37
N ILE A 35 -13.85 -15.47 20.44
CA ILE A 35 -14.09 -15.09 19.08
C ILE A 35 -14.70 -16.21 18.26
N ASP A 36 -14.07 -17.36 18.17
CA ASP A 36 -14.53 -18.43 17.30
C ASP A 36 -15.82 -19.13 17.80
N THR A 37 -15.85 -19.52 19.06
CA THR A 37 -16.98 -20.30 19.60
C THR A 37 -18.24 -19.46 19.76
N GLN A 38 -18.13 -18.18 20.12
CA GLN A 38 -19.31 -17.30 20.26
C GLN A 38 -19.81 -16.85 18.90
N SER A 39 -18.90 -16.58 17.94
CA SER A 39 -19.28 -16.29 16.56
C SER A 39 -20.01 -17.46 15.94
N LYS A 40 -19.49 -18.67 16.05
CA LYS A 40 -20.16 -19.88 15.56
C LYS A 40 -21.53 -20.10 16.21
N LYS A 41 -21.64 -19.81 17.50
CA LYS A 41 -22.91 -19.92 18.22
C LYS A 41 -23.91 -18.82 17.84
N ALA A 42 -23.43 -17.59 17.69
CA ALA A 42 -24.28 -16.45 17.33
C ALA A 42 -24.77 -16.48 15.90
N PHE A 43 -23.95 -16.96 14.98
CA PHE A 43 -24.24 -16.96 13.54
C PHE A 43 -24.61 -18.36 13.00
N GLY A 44 -24.67 -19.38 13.85
CA GLY A 44 -25.12 -20.72 13.44
C GLY A 44 -24.12 -21.54 12.63
N GLY A 45 -22.86 -21.11 12.56
CA GLY A 45 -21.81 -21.78 11.79
C GLY A 45 -20.54 -20.97 11.65
N ASP A 46 -19.71 -21.32 10.70
CA ASP A 46 -18.54 -20.53 10.35
C ASP A 46 -18.97 -19.17 9.79
N CYS A 47 -18.26 -18.09 10.19
CA CYS A 47 -18.58 -16.75 9.71
C CYS A 47 -18.05 -16.55 8.29
N TYR A 48 -18.88 -16.85 7.32
CA TYR A 48 -18.67 -16.52 5.92
C TYR A 48 -19.48 -15.29 5.56
N THR A 49 -18.92 -14.42 4.78
CA THR A 49 -19.63 -13.29 4.19
C THR A 49 -19.16 -13.04 2.77
N ASP A 50 -20.11 -12.76 1.92
CA ASP A 50 -19.82 -12.23 0.60
C ASP A 50 -19.86 -10.71 0.69
N TYR A 51 -18.96 -10.04 0.01
CA TYR A 51 -18.98 -8.59 -0.07
C TYR A 51 -18.49 -8.09 -1.41
N THR A 52 -18.94 -6.93 -1.79
CA THR A 52 -18.49 -6.24 -2.99
C THR A 52 -17.67 -5.02 -2.62
N MET A 53 -16.49 -4.89 -3.20
CA MET A 53 -15.61 -3.74 -3.03
C MET A 53 -15.50 -2.99 -4.34
N ILE A 54 -15.75 -1.69 -4.31
CA ILE A 54 -15.50 -0.78 -5.42
C ILE A 54 -14.17 -0.06 -5.12
N ALA A 55 -13.15 -0.35 -5.92
CA ALA A 55 -11.87 0.32 -5.80
C ALA A 55 -11.97 1.78 -6.27
N PRO A 56 -11.14 2.69 -5.73
CA PRO A 56 -11.16 4.09 -6.10
C PRO A 56 -10.77 4.31 -7.57
N ALA A 57 -11.27 5.38 -8.14
CA ALA A 57 -10.86 5.82 -9.46
C ALA A 57 -9.40 6.31 -9.42
N LYS A 58 -8.65 5.93 -10.45
CA LYS A 58 -7.31 6.43 -10.71
C LYS A 58 -7.36 7.48 -11.81
N VAL A 59 -6.79 8.65 -11.53
CA VAL A 59 -6.58 9.73 -12.49
C VAL A 59 -5.10 9.78 -12.84
N ASN A 60 -4.79 9.72 -14.12
CA ASN A 60 -3.43 9.78 -14.62
C ASN A 60 -3.34 10.83 -15.75
N VAL A 61 -2.36 11.72 -15.66
CA VAL A 61 -2.05 12.71 -16.68
C VAL A 61 -0.57 12.60 -17.00
N SER A 62 -0.25 12.41 -18.27
CA SER A 62 1.14 12.30 -18.72
C SER A 62 1.43 13.22 -19.90
N LEU A 63 2.65 13.73 -19.93
CA LEU A 63 3.18 14.53 -20.99
C LEU A 63 4.56 14.00 -21.37
N GLY A 64 4.80 13.83 -22.66
CA GLY A 64 6.10 13.38 -23.15
C GLY A 64 6.42 13.99 -24.49
N GLY A 65 7.70 14.08 -24.80
CA GLY A 65 8.17 14.62 -26.06
C GLY A 65 9.63 14.34 -26.33
N THR A 66 10.02 14.66 -27.55
CA THR A 66 11.42 14.56 -28.01
C THR A 66 11.96 15.94 -28.40
N ILE A 67 13.23 16.19 -28.10
CA ILE A 67 13.94 17.38 -28.50
C ILE A 67 15.06 16.97 -29.45
N GLY A 68 14.91 17.37 -30.72
CA GLY A 68 15.78 16.89 -31.79
C GLY A 68 15.65 15.37 -31.96
N SER A 69 16.74 14.74 -32.42
CA SER A 69 16.78 13.28 -32.65
C SER A 69 17.34 12.47 -31.48
N SER A 70 17.73 13.12 -30.37
CA SER A 70 18.57 12.46 -29.38
C SER A 70 18.10 12.61 -27.92
N TRP A 71 17.10 13.45 -27.65
CA TRP A 71 16.54 13.61 -26.32
C TRP A 71 15.09 13.17 -26.29
N ALA A 72 14.71 12.38 -25.28
CA ALA A 72 13.33 12.12 -24.95
C ALA A 72 13.10 12.44 -23.46
N LEU A 73 11.98 13.05 -23.16
CA LEU A 73 11.59 13.40 -21.79
C LEU A 73 10.11 13.08 -21.58
N GLY A 74 9.76 12.76 -20.35
CA GLY A 74 8.39 12.49 -19.97
C GLY A 74 8.17 12.80 -18.51
N ALA A 75 6.95 13.22 -18.21
CA ALA A 75 6.45 13.40 -16.85
C ALA A 75 5.06 12.83 -16.77
N GLU A 76 4.74 12.23 -15.62
CA GLU A 76 3.45 11.64 -15.32
C GLU A 76 3.06 11.98 -13.90
N TYR A 77 1.80 12.34 -13.74
CA TYR A 77 1.18 12.53 -12.44
C TYR A 77 -0.02 11.60 -12.32
N GLU A 78 -0.09 10.86 -11.21
CA GLU A 78 -1.17 9.95 -10.89
C GLU A 78 -1.75 10.32 -9.52
N TYR A 79 -3.06 10.29 -9.44
CA TYR A 79 -3.81 10.48 -8.20
C TYR A 79 -4.79 9.33 -8.01
N VAL A 80 -4.83 8.80 -6.80
CA VAL A 80 -5.78 7.78 -6.35
C VAL A 80 -6.31 8.19 -4.99
N ASP A 81 -7.61 8.29 -4.84
CA ASP A 81 -8.24 8.57 -3.56
C ASP A 81 -8.65 7.27 -2.88
N TYR A 82 -7.83 6.77 -1.96
CA TYR A 82 -8.12 5.51 -1.27
C TYR A 82 -9.26 5.62 -0.28
N GLY A 83 -9.59 6.82 0.24
CA GLY A 83 -10.77 7.05 1.07
C GLY A 83 -12.09 6.80 0.33
N ALA A 84 -12.07 6.91 -1.01
CA ALA A 84 -13.23 6.64 -1.85
C ALA A 84 -13.49 5.15 -2.13
N VAL A 85 -12.85 4.23 -1.40
CA VAL A 85 -13.18 2.79 -1.45
C VAL A 85 -14.56 2.57 -0.84
N MET A 86 -15.43 1.85 -1.56
CA MET A 86 -16.78 1.54 -1.09
C MET A 86 -16.96 0.03 -0.92
N LEU A 87 -17.54 -0.35 0.20
CA LEU A 87 -17.87 -1.73 0.54
C LEU A 87 -19.38 -1.91 0.64
N TYR A 88 -19.87 -2.99 0.09
CA TYR A 88 -21.28 -3.39 0.10
C TYR A 88 -21.41 -4.82 0.63
N ASP A 89 -22.49 -5.10 1.33
CA ASP A 89 -22.82 -6.45 1.80
C ASP A 89 -23.25 -7.38 0.65
N GLU A 90 -23.54 -8.63 0.98
CA GLU A 90 -24.03 -9.65 0.01
C GLU A 90 -25.35 -9.29 -0.65
N TYR A 91 -26.14 -8.41 -0.03
CA TYR A 91 -27.45 -7.95 -0.54
C TYR A 91 -27.33 -6.66 -1.38
N GLY A 92 -26.13 -6.10 -1.51
CA GLY A 92 -25.89 -4.87 -2.22
C GLY A 92 -26.18 -3.60 -1.40
N ASN A 93 -26.37 -3.71 -0.08
CA ASN A 93 -26.49 -2.55 0.78
C ASN A 93 -25.08 -2.04 1.13
N GLU A 94 -24.99 -0.72 1.27
CA GLU A 94 -23.76 -0.06 1.69
C GLU A 94 -23.37 -0.48 3.12
N ASN A 95 -22.10 -0.87 3.31
CA ASN A 95 -21.54 -1.13 4.62
C ASN A 95 -21.05 0.20 5.24
N VAL A 96 -21.99 0.98 5.77
CA VAL A 96 -21.76 2.35 6.26
C VAL A 96 -20.59 2.40 7.25
N GLY A 97 -20.58 1.51 8.27
CA GLY A 97 -19.54 1.53 9.28
C GLY A 97 -18.14 1.26 8.72
N MET A 98 -18.00 0.35 7.76
CA MET A 98 -16.71 0.08 7.12
C MET A 98 -16.30 1.23 6.17
N ASN A 99 -17.26 1.85 5.50
CA ASN A 99 -17.00 2.97 4.60
C ASN A 99 -16.62 4.24 5.34
N GLU A 100 -17.22 4.51 6.49
CA GLU A 100 -16.76 5.58 7.40
C GLU A 100 -15.32 5.36 7.84
N HIS A 101 -14.93 4.13 8.17
CA HIS A 101 -13.54 3.81 8.51
C HIS A 101 -12.59 3.98 7.33
N THR A 102 -13.00 3.66 6.11
CA THR A 102 -12.13 3.89 4.93
C THR A 102 -11.90 5.38 4.70
N ASP A 103 -12.91 6.23 4.88
CA ASP A 103 -12.78 7.68 4.76
C ASP A 103 -11.88 8.28 5.87
N ASP A 104 -12.01 7.78 7.10
CA ASP A 104 -11.23 8.24 8.25
C ASP A 104 -9.75 7.85 8.19
N TYR A 105 -9.41 6.68 7.61
CA TYR A 105 -8.05 6.12 7.70
C TYR A 105 -7.24 6.23 6.42
N PHE A 106 -7.89 6.34 5.29
CA PHE A 106 -7.20 6.43 4.01
C PHE A 106 -7.25 7.85 3.46
N SER A 107 -6.25 8.18 2.69
CA SER A 107 -6.14 9.48 2.04
C SER A 107 -5.79 9.38 0.57
N GLY A 108 -5.78 10.51 -0.10
CA GLY A 108 -5.35 10.62 -1.48
C GLY A 108 -3.86 10.37 -1.65
N GLN A 109 -3.50 9.42 -2.50
CA GLN A 109 -2.12 9.15 -2.87
C GLN A 109 -1.74 9.87 -4.15
N HIS A 110 -0.65 10.59 -4.11
CA HIS A 110 -0.05 11.28 -5.26
C HIS A 110 1.21 10.56 -5.71
N THR A 111 1.33 10.36 -7.02
CA THR A 111 2.55 9.80 -7.61
C THR A 111 3.02 10.71 -8.74
N LEU A 112 4.26 11.16 -8.67
CA LEU A 112 4.95 11.90 -9.72
C LEU A 112 6.06 11.05 -10.29
N ARG A 113 6.08 10.89 -11.62
CA ARG A 113 7.13 10.17 -12.34
C ARG A 113 7.74 11.09 -13.38
N MET A 114 9.06 11.11 -13.47
CA MET A 114 9.79 11.87 -14.48
C MET A 114 10.88 11.00 -15.09
N GLY A 115 11.08 11.14 -16.39
CA GLY A 115 12.09 10.39 -17.12
C GLY A 115 12.78 11.24 -18.18
N LEU A 116 14.06 10.99 -18.35
CA LEU A 116 14.89 11.62 -19.36
C LEU A 116 15.75 10.56 -20.03
N GLU A 117 15.79 10.55 -21.35
CA GLU A 117 16.69 9.71 -22.14
C GLU A 117 17.54 10.60 -23.08
N LYS A 118 18.81 10.28 -23.16
CA LYS A 118 19.74 10.84 -24.16
C LYS A 118 20.34 9.71 -24.97
N THR A 119 20.23 9.81 -26.30
CA THR A 119 20.80 8.87 -27.27
C THR A 119 22.06 9.44 -27.93
N PHE A 120 23.09 8.61 -28.05
CA PHE A 120 24.39 8.92 -28.65
C PHE A 120 24.76 7.81 -29.67
N GLY A 121 24.22 7.89 -30.88
CA GLY A 121 24.37 6.82 -31.88
C GLY A 121 23.73 5.51 -31.37
N SER A 122 24.51 4.48 -31.15
CA SER A 122 24.05 3.18 -30.62
C SER A 122 23.94 3.13 -29.10
N PHE A 123 24.37 4.15 -28.39
CA PHE A 123 24.31 4.21 -26.92
C PHE A 123 23.21 5.15 -26.45
N TYR A 124 22.67 4.85 -25.27
CA TYR A 124 21.71 5.74 -24.61
C TYR A 124 21.86 5.70 -23.11
N THR A 125 21.54 6.83 -22.49
CA THR A 125 21.54 7.01 -21.04
C THR A 125 20.14 7.42 -20.60
N ARG A 126 19.67 6.86 -19.49
CA ARG A 126 18.35 7.14 -18.90
C ARG A 126 18.50 7.60 -17.47
N LEU A 127 17.73 8.59 -17.11
CA LEU A 127 17.53 9.04 -15.75
C LEU A 127 16.04 9.02 -15.44
N GLY A 128 15.67 8.57 -14.26
CA GLY A 128 14.29 8.56 -13.83
C GLY A 128 14.17 8.94 -12.37
N TYR A 129 13.07 9.58 -12.05
CA TYR A 129 12.67 9.92 -10.70
C TYR A 129 11.21 9.57 -10.50
N ASN A 130 10.90 8.96 -9.35
CA ASN A 130 9.54 8.69 -8.92
C ASN A 130 9.40 9.15 -7.47
N TYR A 131 8.34 9.89 -7.20
CA TYR A 131 7.92 10.27 -5.86
C TYR A 131 6.47 9.83 -5.63
N GLN A 132 6.22 9.17 -4.50
CA GLN A 132 4.90 8.70 -4.11
C GLN A 132 4.64 9.04 -2.65
N THR A 133 3.49 9.64 -2.37
CA THR A 133 3.02 9.87 -0.99
C THR A 133 2.44 8.59 -0.39
N GLY A 134 2.18 8.58 0.91
CA GLY A 134 1.38 7.54 1.54
C GLY A 134 -0.07 7.57 1.06
N GLY A 135 -0.80 6.52 1.36
CA GLY A 135 -2.24 6.41 1.10
C GLY A 135 -3.07 6.31 2.38
N TYR A 136 -2.46 6.60 3.54
CA TYR A 136 -3.12 6.66 4.83
C TYR A 136 -3.08 8.08 5.39
N GLU A 137 -4.08 8.42 6.18
CA GLU A 137 -4.07 9.64 6.99
C GLU A 137 -2.87 9.66 7.94
N GLN A 138 -2.48 10.85 8.37
CA GLN A 138 -1.26 11.03 9.15
C GLN A 138 -1.29 10.23 10.46
N ASP A 139 -2.43 10.20 11.11
CA ASP A 139 -2.65 9.56 12.40
C ASP A 139 -3.59 8.34 12.30
N ALA A 140 -3.68 7.70 11.13
CA ALA A 140 -4.62 6.62 10.84
C ALA A 140 -4.65 5.54 11.95
N TRP A 141 -3.49 5.10 12.42
CA TRP A 141 -3.41 4.07 13.45
C TRP A 141 -4.02 4.47 14.79
N LYS A 142 -3.92 5.73 15.17
CA LYS A 142 -4.48 6.25 16.42
C LYS A 142 -6.00 6.39 16.40
N LEU A 143 -6.60 6.41 15.20
CA LEU A 143 -8.04 6.52 15.00
C LEU A 143 -8.75 5.16 15.10
N ILE A 144 -8.01 4.05 15.07
CA ILE A 144 -8.60 2.71 15.16
C ILE A 144 -9.17 2.50 16.57
N PRO A 145 -10.45 2.15 16.71
CA PRO A 145 -11.07 1.95 18.02
C PRO A 145 -10.36 0.85 18.82
N ILE A 146 -10.09 1.10 20.09
CA ILE A 146 -9.40 0.18 21.01
C ILE A 146 -10.03 -1.22 21.04
N ASN A 147 -11.33 -1.32 20.76
CA ASN A 147 -12.06 -2.58 20.73
C ASN A 147 -12.08 -3.26 19.34
N SER A 148 -11.34 -2.75 18.36
CA SER A 148 -11.25 -3.39 17.05
C SER A 148 -10.51 -4.73 17.19
N VAL A 149 -11.09 -5.78 16.62
CA VAL A 149 -10.45 -7.09 16.59
C VAL A 149 -9.38 -7.09 15.52
N GLN A 150 -8.13 -7.01 15.94
CA GLN A 150 -6.99 -7.06 15.03
C GLN A 150 -6.17 -8.31 15.28
N THR A 151 -5.89 -9.03 14.24
CA THR A 151 -4.98 -10.18 14.27
C THR A 151 -3.50 -9.76 14.23
N ASN A 152 -3.22 -8.58 13.72
CA ASN A 152 -1.88 -7.98 13.70
C ASN A 152 -1.91 -6.66 14.46
N THR A 153 -1.18 -6.60 15.56
CA THR A 153 -1.09 -5.40 16.40
C THR A 153 -0.16 -4.34 15.84
N ALA A 154 0.71 -4.70 14.92
CA ALA A 154 1.68 -3.78 14.31
C ALA A 154 1.12 -3.14 13.04
N PHE A 155 1.35 -1.85 12.89
CA PHE A 155 0.96 -1.08 11.73
C PHE A 155 2.14 -0.24 11.21
N THR A 156 2.28 -0.17 9.90
CA THR A 156 3.29 0.66 9.24
C THR A 156 2.61 1.64 8.29
N ASN A 157 2.61 2.91 8.66
CA ASN A 157 2.10 3.99 7.82
C ASN A 157 3.21 4.53 6.93
N VAL A 158 3.22 4.16 5.67
CA VAL A 158 4.18 4.67 4.67
C VAL A 158 3.85 6.12 4.36
N LYS A 159 4.78 7.04 4.65
CA LYS A 159 4.61 8.48 4.39
C LYS A 159 5.05 8.89 2.99
N SER A 160 6.18 8.35 2.54
CA SER A 160 6.66 8.63 1.19
C SER A 160 7.64 7.56 0.71
N THR A 161 7.65 7.38 -0.60
CA THR A 161 8.64 6.56 -1.31
C THR A 161 9.25 7.39 -2.43
N GLN A 162 10.57 7.40 -2.53
CA GLN A 162 11.30 8.05 -3.61
C GLN A 162 12.20 7.03 -4.29
N ASN A 163 12.22 7.06 -5.61
CA ASN A 163 13.05 6.19 -6.41
C ASN A 163 13.84 7.04 -7.41
N PHE A 164 15.14 6.85 -7.42
CA PHE A 164 16.06 7.41 -8.40
C PHE A 164 16.59 6.28 -9.25
N THR A 165 16.51 6.41 -10.56
CA THR A 165 17.02 5.42 -11.49
C THR A 165 18.01 6.04 -12.44
N CYS A 166 19.09 5.32 -12.72
CA CYS A 166 19.98 5.64 -13.84
C CYS A 166 20.25 4.37 -14.65
N GLY A 167 20.32 4.51 -15.94
CA GLY A 167 20.57 3.41 -16.85
C GLY A 167 21.47 3.81 -18.01
N PHE A 168 22.21 2.86 -18.49
CA PHE A 168 23.02 2.95 -19.69
C PHE A 168 22.75 1.75 -20.56
N GLY A 169 22.56 1.97 -21.85
CA GLY A 169 22.30 0.90 -22.80
C GLY A 169 23.03 1.07 -24.13
N PHE A 170 23.21 -0.06 -24.76
CA PHE A 170 23.74 -0.19 -26.10
C PHE A 170 22.75 -0.94 -26.98
N ARG A 171 22.49 -0.43 -28.18
CA ARG A 171 21.63 -1.07 -29.18
C ARG A 171 22.35 -1.10 -30.53
N GLY A 172 22.89 -2.27 -30.83
CA GLY A 172 23.42 -2.60 -32.16
C GLY A 172 22.36 -3.21 -33.07
N ASP A 173 22.79 -3.64 -34.28
CA ASP A 173 21.88 -4.27 -35.24
C ASP A 173 21.40 -5.65 -34.78
N VAL A 174 22.29 -6.44 -34.19
CA VAL A 174 22.02 -7.82 -33.73
C VAL A 174 21.96 -7.91 -32.20
N PHE A 175 22.82 -7.20 -31.49
CA PHE A 175 22.93 -7.28 -30.04
C PHE A 175 22.44 -6.01 -29.36
N TYR A 176 21.87 -6.18 -28.17
CA TYR A 176 21.62 -5.07 -27.25
C TYR A 176 22.03 -5.45 -25.83
N ALA A 177 22.41 -4.47 -25.05
CA ALA A 177 22.72 -4.62 -23.64
C ALA A 177 22.26 -3.39 -22.86
N ASP A 178 21.64 -3.62 -21.71
CA ASP A 178 21.17 -2.60 -20.79
C ASP A 178 21.72 -2.86 -19.38
N ALA A 179 22.14 -1.81 -18.71
CA ALA A 179 22.46 -1.83 -17.29
C ALA A 179 21.68 -0.70 -16.60
N ALA A 180 21.11 -0.97 -15.44
CA ALA A 180 20.36 0.00 -14.67
C ALA A 180 20.64 -0.13 -13.17
N LEU A 181 20.66 1.01 -12.49
CA LEU A 181 20.71 1.13 -11.04
C LEU A 181 19.46 1.82 -10.55
N LEU A 182 18.88 1.29 -9.49
CA LEU A 182 17.78 1.89 -8.74
C LEU A 182 18.25 2.18 -7.32
N TYR A 183 18.07 3.40 -6.87
CA TYR A 183 18.12 3.76 -5.46
C TYR A 183 16.73 4.14 -5.00
N SER A 184 16.23 3.44 -3.97
CA SER A 184 14.90 3.66 -3.38
C SER A 184 15.07 4.05 -1.92
N THR A 185 14.36 5.10 -1.50
CA THR A 185 14.24 5.48 -0.10
C THR A 185 12.76 5.57 0.28
N GLN A 186 12.40 5.01 1.42
CA GLN A 186 11.04 5.01 1.96
C GLN A 186 11.07 5.50 3.39
N LYS A 187 10.15 6.39 3.73
CA LYS A 187 9.89 6.85 5.09
C LYS A 187 8.53 6.33 5.54
N ALA A 188 8.48 5.81 6.74
CA ALA A 188 7.25 5.29 7.35
C ALA A 188 7.23 5.54 8.85
N ASP A 189 6.04 5.60 9.42
CA ASP A 189 5.82 5.57 10.85
C ASP A 189 5.34 4.17 11.22
N PHE A 190 6.00 3.60 12.22
CA PHE A 190 5.71 2.25 12.72
C PHE A 190 5.13 2.32 14.12
N TYR A 191 4.04 1.59 14.32
CA TYR A 191 3.36 1.41 15.59
C TYR A 191 3.32 -0.09 15.91
N PRO A 192 3.96 -0.55 17.02
CA PRO A 192 3.99 -1.96 17.36
C PRO A 192 2.65 -2.49 17.88
N PHE A 193 1.83 -1.61 18.43
CA PHE A 193 0.47 -1.90 18.92
C PHE A 193 -0.35 -0.61 18.98
N ASP A 194 -1.66 -0.77 19.05
CA ASP A 194 -2.61 0.33 19.15
C ASP A 194 -2.64 0.89 20.59
N HIS A 195 -2.18 2.14 20.74
CA HIS A 195 -2.29 2.89 21.97
C HIS A 195 -2.26 4.40 21.69
N PRO A 196 -3.23 5.19 22.16
CA PRO A 196 -3.36 6.62 21.82
C PRO A 196 -2.12 7.48 22.15
N GLU A 197 -1.40 7.13 23.22
CA GLU A 197 -0.22 7.86 23.66
C GLU A 197 1.12 7.32 23.10
N LEU A 198 1.06 6.26 22.29
CA LEU A 198 2.26 5.67 21.72
C LEU A 198 2.83 6.55 20.61
N PRO A 199 4.06 7.07 20.76
CA PRO A 199 4.70 7.80 19.67
C PRO A 199 5.10 6.83 18.56
N ALA A 200 4.94 7.28 17.31
CA ALA A 200 5.40 6.54 16.16
C ALA A 200 6.92 6.36 16.19
N THR A 201 7.38 5.19 15.80
CA THR A 201 8.78 4.95 15.48
C THR A 201 9.03 5.24 14.01
N THR A 202 9.82 6.28 13.70
CA THR A 202 10.15 6.60 12.30
C THR A 202 11.09 5.55 11.71
N LEU A 203 10.64 4.89 10.66
CA LEU A 203 11.43 3.96 9.86
C LEU A 203 11.93 4.63 8.58
N SER A 204 13.22 4.44 8.29
CA SER A 204 13.81 4.81 7.01
C SER A 204 14.43 3.58 6.37
N ARG A 205 13.94 3.22 5.19
CA ARG A 205 14.44 2.08 4.42
C ARG A 205 15.12 2.57 3.16
N ASN A 206 16.35 2.15 2.95
CA ASN A 206 17.09 2.42 1.72
C ASN A 206 17.39 1.10 1.01
N LEU A 207 17.25 1.10 -0.31
CA LEU A 207 17.46 -0.07 -1.15
C LEU A 207 18.21 0.34 -2.42
N ILE A 208 19.24 -0.43 -2.76
CA ILE A 208 19.94 -0.31 -4.04
C ILE A 208 19.71 -1.61 -4.81
N LYS A 209 19.28 -1.49 -6.07
CA LYS A 209 19.15 -2.61 -7.00
C LYS A 209 19.94 -2.33 -8.27
N GLY A 210 20.72 -3.33 -8.72
CA GLY A 210 21.33 -3.37 -10.05
C GLY A 210 20.60 -4.37 -10.92
N MET A 211 20.41 -4.01 -12.20
CA MET A 211 19.83 -4.89 -13.22
C MET A 211 20.70 -4.83 -14.48
N MET A 212 20.85 -5.95 -15.15
CA MET A 212 21.53 -6.05 -16.43
C MET A 212 20.72 -6.96 -17.35
N THR A 213 20.59 -6.54 -18.58
CA THR A 213 19.90 -7.29 -19.65
C THR A 213 20.82 -7.36 -20.87
N VAL A 214 20.94 -8.53 -21.44
CA VAL A 214 21.63 -8.74 -22.74
C VAL A 214 20.70 -9.54 -23.63
N GLY A 215 20.59 -9.16 -24.88
CA GLY A 215 19.72 -9.86 -25.81
C GLY A 215 20.18 -9.73 -27.27
N MET A 216 19.54 -10.54 -28.11
CA MET A 216 19.79 -10.58 -29.54
C MET A 216 18.49 -10.29 -30.30
N ARG A 217 18.62 -9.66 -31.46
CA ARG A 217 17.58 -9.42 -32.43
C ARG A 217 17.83 -10.27 -33.66
N PHE A 218 16.82 -10.99 -34.11
CA PHE A 218 16.83 -11.80 -35.31
C PHE A 218 15.98 -11.13 -36.38
#